data_01d6d8936608f7d5cd34b857a87f3f89
#
_entry.id   01d6d8936608f7d5cd34b857a87f3f89
#
_cell.length_a   1.000
_cell.length_b   1.000
_cell.length_c   1.000
_cell.angle_alpha   90.00
_cell.angle_beta   90.00
_cell.angle_gamma   90.00
#
_symmetry.space_group_name_H-M   'P 1'
#
loop_
_entity.id
_entity.type
_entity.pdbx_description
1 polymer ?
#
loop_
_entity_poly.entity_id
_entity_poly.type
_entity_poly.pdbx_seq_one_letter_code
_entity_poly.pdbx_strand_id
1 'polypeptide(L)'
;MNKWSFFAVLCCILLLCALPAMAQEEQALPVITITYAAGAPLSHEEAVDAQVTIARDGQEHAFPARLRLNAAAMDSEERELPQRSLYIEGADMRFVLYNDGGDALRTKLLSTACSGLVAQCPVAVPVRTQEPVEVYVNGDYRGLYSRREDIADAIARFEGLDSAATLNVTDVNKKAFCGDASGIANALQQLKGLNLSLEADRQTLSTLLDTESFLNWAAVNAFFGNLNMKSDVIFYQVGNGPIKCAMGDFAYALMFAAYNPYASLNTITTDVVIIIESKLLNQPEYREAFLTKLGALYQALPTQTLQQAVDAANAQIASALPRHMERWTAATIQAMAGKNNYLVTNTQEALLYQQYAIYRLRDKTLVRHPWYLYDLTQSALDVSDADMLRYFGSEKPALIEVPAESWETYKAANQ
;
A
#
# COMPACT_ATOMS: atom_id res chain seq x y z
N MET A 1 30.94 35.50 -12.66
CA MET A 1 30.85 34.24 -11.89
C MET A 1 32.23 33.60 -11.87
N ASN A 2 32.83 33.51 -10.69
CA ASN A 2 34.22 33.08 -10.53
C ASN A 2 34.32 31.56 -10.73
N LYS A 3 35.32 31.15 -11.53
CA LYS A 3 35.66 29.73 -11.82
C LYS A 3 35.83 28.85 -10.55
N TRP A 4 36.07 29.44 -9.40
CA TRP A 4 36.23 28.77 -8.11
C TRP A 4 34.91 28.30 -7.50
N SER A 5 33.77 28.94 -7.80
CA SER A 5 32.44 28.53 -7.30
C SER A 5 31.92 27.27 -8.00
N PHE A 6 32.35 27.05 -9.27
CA PHE A 6 31.94 25.85 -10.01
C PHE A 6 32.68 24.59 -9.55
N PHE A 7 33.96 24.74 -9.15
CA PHE A 7 34.79 23.64 -8.64
C PHE A 7 34.33 23.19 -7.24
N ALA A 8 33.89 24.10 -6.38
CA ALA A 8 33.38 23.77 -5.03
C ALA A 8 32.06 22.99 -5.07
N VAL A 9 31.15 23.33 -6.00
CA VAL A 9 29.89 22.62 -6.19
C VAL A 9 30.13 21.24 -6.80
N LEU A 10 31.06 21.11 -7.75
CA LEU A 10 31.38 19.81 -8.35
C LEU A 10 32.05 18.86 -7.35
N CYS A 11 32.93 19.37 -6.48
CA CYS A 11 33.53 18.56 -5.39
C CYS A 11 32.51 18.13 -4.32
N CYS A 12 31.52 18.94 -3.99
CA CYS A 12 30.46 18.54 -3.08
C CYS A 12 29.54 17.46 -3.67
N ILE A 13 29.28 17.50 -4.98
CA ILE A 13 28.48 16.46 -5.66
C ILE A 13 29.26 15.14 -5.77
N LEU A 14 30.58 15.19 -6.00
CA LEU A 14 31.44 14.00 -6.06
C LEU A 14 31.70 13.37 -4.68
N LEU A 15 31.66 14.16 -3.60
CA LEU A 15 31.79 13.66 -2.22
C LEU A 15 30.50 13.00 -1.71
N LEU A 16 29.33 13.36 -2.25
CA LEU A 16 28.04 12.69 -1.95
C LEU A 16 27.90 11.34 -2.68
N CYS A 17 28.65 11.11 -3.77
CA CYS A 17 28.62 9.84 -4.51
C CYS A 17 29.63 8.80 -4.01
N ALA A 18 30.51 9.15 -3.05
CA ALA A 18 31.51 8.26 -2.48
C ALA A 18 31.25 7.95 -1.02
N LEU A 19 29.98 7.78 -0.63
CA LEU A 19 29.70 7.04 0.60
C LEU A 19 30.07 5.57 0.30
N PRO A 20 31.07 5.00 1.03
CA PRO A 20 31.30 3.56 0.93
C PRO A 20 29.95 2.90 1.24
N ALA A 21 29.62 1.85 0.49
CA ALA A 21 28.61 0.89 0.93
C ALA A 21 29.15 0.33 2.26
N MET A 22 28.89 1.04 3.35
CA MET A 22 29.03 0.48 4.69
C MET A 22 28.12 -0.74 4.63
N ALA A 23 28.69 -1.91 4.85
CA ALA A 23 27.91 -3.11 5.14
C ALA A 23 26.85 -2.65 6.14
N GLN A 24 25.58 -2.58 5.72
CA GLN A 24 24.49 -2.30 6.64
C GLN A 24 24.60 -3.43 7.67
N GLU A 25 25.01 -3.13 8.89
CA GLU A 25 24.89 -4.07 9.99
C GLU A 25 23.45 -4.56 9.90
N GLU A 26 23.28 -5.87 9.82
CA GLU A 26 21.98 -6.51 9.70
C GLU A 26 21.19 -6.14 10.95
N GLN A 27 20.40 -5.08 10.84
CA GLN A 27 19.63 -4.54 11.94
C GLN A 27 18.54 -5.56 12.27
N ALA A 28 18.60 -6.14 13.47
CA ALA A 28 17.61 -7.11 13.91
C ALA A 28 16.22 -6.49 13.85
N LEU A 29 15.24 -7.24 13.33
CA LEU A 29 13.86 -6.77 13.31
C LEU A 29 13.36 -6.52 14.74
N PRO A 30 12.46 -5.54 14.93
CA PRO A 30 11.78 -5.40 16.20
C PRO A 30 11.00 -6.67 16.53
N VAL A 31 10.99 -7.04 17.79
CA VAL A 31 10.28 -8.21 18.30
C VAL A 31 9.08 -7.75 19.12
N ILE A 32 7.90 -8.25 18.80
CA ILE A 32 6.67 -8.00 19.56
C ILE A 32 6.25 -9.28 20.27
N THR A 33 6.23 -9.23 21.58
CA THR A 33 5.73 -10.32 22.43
C THR A 33 4.38 -9.94 23.01
N ILE A 34 3.39 -10.82 22.83
CA ILE A 34 2.02 -10.66 23.32
C ILE A 34 1.70 -11.78 24.27
N THR A 35 1.26 -11.44 25.48
CA THR A 35 0.82 -12.42 26.48
C THR A 35 -0.61 -12.10 26.88
N TYR A 36 -1.50 -13.09 26.83
CA TYR A 36 -2.87 -13.00 27.27
C TYR A 36 -3.34 -14.32 27.89
N ALA A 37 -4.52 -14.35 28.53
CA ALA A 37 -5.01 -15.51 29.24
C ALA A 37 -5.08 -16.75 28.33
N ALA A 38 -4.42 -17.83 28.74
CA ALA A 38 -4.37 -19.08 27.99
C ALA A 38 -5.80 -19.62 27.76
N GLY A 39 -6.11 -19.98 26.50
CA GLY A 39 -7.41 -20.51 26.11
C GLY A 39 -8.50 -19.46 25.83
N ALA A 40 -8.26 -18.16 26.06
CA ALA A 40 -9.19 -17.12 25.64
C ALA A 40 -9.25 -17.07 24.10
N PRO A 41 -10.46 -17.21 23.47
CA PRO A 41 -10.57 -17.18 22.03
C PRO A 41 -10.38 -15.75 21.51
N LEU A 42 -9.55 -15.58 20.48
CA LEU A 42 -9.48 -14.31 19.76
C LEU A 42 -10.62 -14.25 18.73
N SER A 43 -11.36 -13.17 18.74
CA SER A 43 -12.43 -12.89 17.76
C SER A 43 -12.22 -11.54 17.07
N HIS A 44 -13.04 -11.24 16.06
CA HIS A 44 -13.06 -9.93 15.41
C HIS A 44 -13.86 -8.88 16.20
N GLU A 45 -14.73 -9.32 17.09
CA GLU A 45 -15.71 -8.47 17.77
C GLU A 45 -15.28 -8.15 19.19
N GLU A 46 -14.77 -9.15 19.92
CA GLU A 46 -14.41 -9.02 21.32
C GLU A 46 -12.88 -9.00 21.49
N ALA A 47 -12.39 -8.00 22.19
CA ALA A 47 -10.99 -7.89 22.54
C ALA A 47 -10.73 -8.49 23.93
N VAL A 48 -9.61 -9.19 24.07
CA VAL A 48 -9.12 -9.71 25.34
C VAL A 48 -8.03 -8.81 25.90
N ASP A 49 -7.85 -8.79 27.22
CA ASP A 49 -6.74 -8.10 27.86
C ASP A 49 -5.43 -8.83 27.59
N ALA A 50 -4.41 -8.07 27.23
CA ALA A 50 -3.10 -8.57 26.91
C ALA A 50 -1.98 -7.67 27.47
N GLN A 51 -0.82 -8.25 27.70
CA GLN A 51 0.43 -7.52 27.90
C GLN A 51 1.23 -7.59 26.60
N VAL A 52 1.64 -6.44 26.09
CA VAL A 52 2.44 -6.32 24.88
C VAL A 52 3.80 -5.75 25.24
N THR A 53 4.87 -6.37 24.71
CA THR A 53 6.24 -5.86 24.81
C THR A 53 6.79 -5.70 23.41
N ILE A 54 7.33 -4.52 23.11
CA ILE A 54 8.06 -4.23 21.86
C ILE A 54 9.54 -4.10 22.24
N ALA A 55 10.36 -4.99 21.72
CA ALA A 55 11.82 -4.94 21.86
C ALA A 55 12.45 -4.45 20.55
N ARG A 56 13.31 -3.43 20.63
CA ARG A 56 14.03 -2.84 19.50
C ARG A 56 15.40 -2.34 19.99
N ASP A 57 16.48 -2.70 19.32
CA ASP A 57 17.85 -2.20 19.57
C ASP A 57 18.25 -2.31 21.04
N GLY A 58 17.88 -3.42 21.71
CA GLY A 58 18.15 -3.68 23.12
C GLY A 58 17.26 -2.90 24.10
N GLN A 59 16.30 -2.12 23.63
CA GLN A 59 15.31 -1.44 24.46
C GLN A 59 13.99 -2.19 24.42
N GLU A 60 13.30 -2.24 25.55
CA GLU A 60 11.99 -2.86 25.68
C GLU A 60 10.96 -1.84 26.16
N HIS A 61 9.80 -1.84 25.50
CA HIS A 61 8.64 -1.07 25.91
C HIS A 61 7.46 -2.01 26.14
N ALA A 62 7.01 -2.10 27.40
CA ALA A 62 5.93 -2.99 27.80
C ALA A 62 4.69 -2.17 28.22
N PHE A 63 3.50 -2.56 27.75
CA PHE A 63 2.25 -1.87 28.07
C PHE A 63 1.06 -2.84 28.07
N PRO A 64 0.01 -2.56 28.88
CA PRO A 64 -1.26 -3.26 28.81
C PRO A 64 -2.01 -2.85 27.54
N ALA A 65 -2.68 -3.80 26.89
CA ALA A 65 -3.42 -3.57 25.67
C ALA A 65 -4.67 -4.46 25.59
N ARG A 66 -5.59 -4.07 24.72
CA ARG A 66 -6.70 -4.89 24.22
C ARG A 66 -6.24 -5.55 22.91
N LEU A 67 -6.42 -6.87 22.82
CA LEU A 67 -6.04 -7.67 21.67
C LEU A 67 -7.28 -8.31 21.03
N ARG A 68 -7.41 -8.22 19.72
CA ARG A 68 -8.43 -8.94 18.94
C ARG A 68 -7.92 -9.32 17.55
N LEU A 69 -8.64 -10.15 16.84
CA LEU A 69 -8.40 -10.31 15.41
C LEU A 69 -8.71 -9.00 14.68
N ASN A 70 -7.90 -8.68 13.65
CA ASN A 70 -8.17 -7.50 12.85
C ASN A 70 -9.53 -7.65 12.13
N ALA A 71 -10.48 -6.78 12.49
CA ALA A 71 -11.81 -6.79 11.90
C ALA A 71 -11.89 -6.06 10.56
N ALA A 72 -10.85 -5.31 10.22
CA ALA A 72 -10.74 -4.53 8.99
C ALA A 72 -10.02 -5.31 7.88
N ALA A 73 -10.08 -6.65 7.91
CA ALA A 73 -9.58 -7.48 6.82
C ALA A 73 -10.30 -7.08 5.53
N MET A 74 -9.60 -6.35 4.68
CA MET A 74 -10.15 -5.78 3.45
C MET A 74 -10.11 -6.79 2.30
N ASP A 75 -9.23 -7.78 2.36
CA ASP A 75 -9.20 -8.84 1.37
C ASP A 75 -9.60 -10.22 1.93
N SER A 76 -10.09 -11.08 1.05
CA SER A 76 -10.49 -12.43 1.42
C SER A 76 -9.29 -13.30 1.78
N GLU A 77 -8.13 -13.07 1.14
CA GLU A 77 -6.91 -13.84 1.37
C GLU A 77 -6.36 -13.58 2.78
N GLU A 78 -6.40 -12.34 3.28
CA GLU A 78 -6.05 -12.02 4.67
C GLU A 78 -6.83 -12.90 5.66
N ARG A 79 -8.12 -13.11 5.40
CA ARG A 79 -9.02 -13.90 6.28
C ARG A 79 -8.83 -15.40 6.16
N GLU A 80 -8.35 -15.89 5.04
CA GLU A 80 -8.20 -17.32 4.75
C GLU A 80 -6.85 -17.88 5.20
N LEU A 81 -5.84 -17.04 5.30
CA LEU A 81 -4.51 -17.45 5.75
C LEU A 81 -4.53 -17.93 7.21
N PRO A 82 -3.77 -18.99 7.55
CA PRO A 82 -3.65 -19.46 8.93
C PRO A 82 -2.95 -18.45 9.84
N GLN A 83 -2.06 -17.62 9.31
CA GLN A 83 -1.52 -16.46 10.00
C GLN A 83 -2.54 -15.34 9.97
N ARG A 84 -3.18 -15.06 11.11
CA ARG A 84 -4.21 -14.03 11.25
C ARG A 84 -3.62 -12.69 11.58
N SER A 85 -4.16 -11.63 10.99
CA SER A 85 -3.84 -10.24 11.40
C SER A 85 -4.47 -9.93 12.76
N LEU A 86 -3.72 -9.18 13.59
CA LEU A 86 -4.10 -8.83 14.96
C LEU A 86 -4.23 -7.32 15.09
N TYR A 87 -5.21 -6.86 15.86
CA TYR A 87 -5.38 -5.46 16.24
C TYR A 87 -5.01 -5.30 17.71
N ILE A 88 -4.14 -4.34 18.01
CA ILE A 88 -3.62 -4.04 19.33
C ILE A 88 -3.98 -2.60 19.67
N GLU A 89 -4.60 -2.41 20.83
CA GLU A 89 -5.06 -1.13 21.33
C GLU A 89 -4.58 -0.93 22.77
N GLY A 90 -3.50 -0.17 22.93
CA GLY A 90 -3.03 0.35 24.22
C GLY A 90 -3.56 1.76 24.47
N ALA A 91 -3.22 2.34 25.63
CA ALA A 91 -3.65 3.69 26.00
C ALA A 91 -3.12 4.76 25.03
N ASP A 92 -1.85 4.65 24.66
CA ASP A 92 -1.14 5.67 23.86
C ASP A 92 -0.70 5.15 22.48
N MET A 93 -1.04 3.91 22.15
CA MET A 93 -0.56 3.27 20.92
C MET A 93 -1.58 2.28 20.37
N ARG A 94 -1.93 2.45 19.10
CA ARG A 94 -2.80 1.52 18.35
C ARG A 94 -2.11 1.10 17.07
N PHE A 95 -2.16 -0.19 16.75
CA PHE A 95 -1.60 -0.69 15.51
C PHE A 95 -2.17 -2.05 15.11
N VAL A 96 -1.95 -2.40 13.86
CA VAL A 96 -2.28 -3.71 13.30
C VAL A 96 -0.99 -4.49 13.08
N LEU A 97 -0.94 -5.73 13.53
CA LEU A 97 0.01 -6.73 13.05
C LEU A 97 -0.62 -7.40 11.83
N TYR A 98 -0.19 -6.97 10.68
CA TYR A 98 -0.78 -7.35 9.39
C TYR A 98 -0.02 -8.52 8.77
N ASN A 99 -0.74 -9.50 8.26
CA ASN A 99 -0.17 -10.69 7.64
C ASN A 99 0.25 -10.53 6.17
N ASP A 100 0.13 -9.28 5.63
CA ASP A 100 0.41 -8.87 4.26
C ASP A 100 -0.62 -9.31 3.21
N GLY A 101 -1.79 -9.84 3.62
CA GLY A 101 -2.93 -10.12 2.75
C GLY A 101 -2.55 -10.94 1.52
N GLY A 102 -2.99 -10.49 0.34
CA GLY A 102 -2.68 -11.16 -0.92
C GLY A 102 -1.19 -11.21 -1.31
N ASP A 103 -0.35 -10.37 -0.73
CA ASP A 103 1.10 -10.43 -0.94
C ASP A 103 1.82 -11.41 0.01
N ALA A 104 1.15 -11.91 1.04
CA ALA A 104 1.69 -12.89 1.98
C ALA A 104 2.20 -14.18 1.30
N LEU A 105 1.54 -14.57 0.21
CA LEU A 105 1.87 -15.76 -0.59
C LEU A 105 2.83 -15.47 -1.76
N ARG A 106 3.30 -14.22 -1.89
CA ARG A 106 4.15 -13.76 -3.00
C ARG A 106 5.44 -13.17 -2.48
N THR A 107 5.49 -11.86 -2.29
CA THR A 107 6.72 -11.16 -1.93
C THR A 107 6.82 -10.80 -0.45
N LYS A 108 5.72 -10.54 0.22
CA LYS A 108 5.62 -9.93 1.56
C LYS A 108 6.25 -8.54 1.66
N LEU A 109 6.40 -7.81 0.54
CA LEU A 109 7.16 -6.55 0.46
C LEU A 109 6.32 -5.37 -0.02
N LEU A 110 5.26 -5.63 -0.82
CA LEU A 110 4.56 -4.58 -1.56
C LEU A 110 4.01 -3.48 -0.65
N SER A 111 3.34 -3.86 0.42
CA SER A 111 2.78 -2.89 1.35
C SER A 111 3.86 -2.01 1.98
N THR A 112 4.97 -2.59 2.43
CA THR A 112 6.09 -1.85 3.03
C THR A 112 6.79 -0.95 2.01
N ALA A 113 7.15 -1.48 0.84
CA ALA A 113 7.84 -0.74 -0.21
C ALA A 113 6.99 0.42 -0.75
N CYS A 114 5.73 0.14 -1.11
CA CYS A 114 4.85 1.17 -1.68
C CYS A 114 4.48 2.25 -0.67
N SER A 115 4.16 1.90 0.59
CA SER A 115 3.87 2.90 1.62
C SER A 115 5.04 3.83 1.89
N GLY A 116 6.27 3.28 1.93
CA GLY A 116 7.48 4.07 2.08
C GLY A 116 7.71 5.06 0.93
N LEU A 117 7.44 4.64 -0.31
CA LEU A 117 7.53 5.50 -1.49
C LEU A 117 6.46 6.60 -1.48
N VAL A 118 5.21 6.25 -1.16
CA VAL A 118 4.10 7.21 -1.09
C VAL A 118 4.32 8.27 -0.03
N ALA A 119 4.87 7.90 1.13
CA ALA A 119 5.18 8.85 2.19
C ALA A 119 6.21 9.92 1.78
N GLN A 120 6.99 9.69 0.72
CA GLN A 120 8.06 10.58 0.24
C GLN A 120 7.78 11.18 -1.14
N CYS A 121 6.68 10.81 -1.80
CA CYS A 121 6.37 11.27 -3.14
C CYS A 121 5.77 12.70 -3.14
N PRO A 122 5.79 13.42 -4.29
CA PRO A 122 5.28 14.78 -4.38
C PRO A 122 3.75 14.88 -4.33
N VAL A 123 3.03 13.75 -4.37
CA VAL A 123 1.56 13.72 -4.33
C VAL A 123 1.12 13.28 -2.93
N ALA A 124 0.65 14.24 -2.14
CA ALA A 124 0.32 14.04 -0.75
C ALA A 124 -0.99 13.24 -0.59
N VAL A 125 -0.93 12.10 0.08
CA VAL A 125 -2.08 11.29 0.46
C VAL A 125 -1.80 10.61 1.80
N PRO A 126 -2.79 10.51 2.72
CA PRO A 126 -2.57 9.81 3.97
C PRO A 126 -2.26 8.33 3.71
N VAL A 127 -1.15 7.87 4.25
CA VAL A 127 -0.70 6.49 4.19
C VAL A 127 -0.19 6.05 5.56
N ARG A 128 -0.45 4.81 5.92
CA ARG A 128 0.04 4.22 7.18
C ARG A 128 1.55 4.04 7.13
N THR A 129 2.23 4.39 8.21
CA THR A 129 3.59 3.88 8.43
C THR A 129 3.52 2.40 8.73
N GLN A 130 4.53 1.65 8.27
CA GLN A 130 4.63 0.23 8.55
C GLN A 130 6.08 -0.25 8.51
N GLU A 131 6.33 -1.31 9.26
CA GLU A 131 7.64 -1.94 9.37
C GLU A 131 7.50 -3.45 9.60
N PRO A 132 8.42 -4.28 9.10
CA PRO A 132 8.43 -5.69 9.42
C PRO A 132 8.83 -5.93 10.89
N VAL A 133 8.17 -6.89 11.52
CA VAL A 133 8.42 -7.29 12.91
C VAL A 133 8.30 -8.81 13.07
N GLU A 134 9.05 -9.39 14.01
CA GLU A 134 8.82 -10.76 14.47
C GLU A 134 7.84 -10.77 15.64
N VAL A 135 6.91 -11.72 15.65
CA VAL A 135 5.84 -11.77 16.65
C VAL A 135 5.85 -13.10 17.40
N TYR A 136 5.72 -12.99 18.73
CA TYR A 136 5.50 -14.11 19.65
C TYR A 136 4.18 -13.90 20.39
N VAL A 137 3.40 -14.97 20.53
CA VAL A 137 2.14 -14.95 21.28
C VAL A 137 2.15 -16.09 22.30
N ASN A 138 2.05 -15.74 23.58
CA ASN A 138 2.13 -16.70 24.70
C ASN A 138 3.38 -17.60 24.61
N GLY A 139 4.53 -17.04 24.17
CA GLY A 139 5.80 -17.73 23.99
C GLY A 139 5.97 -18.45 22.65
N ASP A 140 4.89 -18.63 21.87
CA ASP A 140 4.95 -19.27 20.55
C ASP A 140 5.34 -18.26 19.46
N TYR A 141 6.31 -18.60 18.63
CA TYR A 141 6.66 -17.80 17.46
C TYR A 141 5.52 -17.80 16.44
N ARG A 142 5.07 -16.60 16.07
CA ARG A 142 3.98 -16.39 15.11
C ARG A 142 4.44 -15.87 13.74
N GLY A 143 5.74 -15.69 13.56
CA GLY A 143 6.34 -15.31 12.29
C GLY A 143 6.50 -13.83 12.09
N LEU A 144 6.76 -13.48 10.83
CA LEU A 144 6.86 -12.09 10.36
C LEU A 144 5.47 -11.50 10.16
N TYR A 145 5.31 -10.25 10.60
CA TYR A 145 4.17 -9.39 10.35
C TYR A 145 4.65 -8.02 9.90
N SER A 146 3.79 -7.28 9.21
CA SER A 146 3.95 -5.84 9.05
C SER A 146 3.23 -5.14 10.19
N ARG A 147 3.98 -4.48 11.10
CA ARG A 147 3.38 -3.59 12.10
C ARG A 147 2.92 -2.32 11.39
N ARG A 148 1.63 -2.12 11.31
CA ARG A 148 0.99 -0.98 10.67
C ARG A 148 0.40 -0.01 11.70
N GLU A 149 0.64 1.27 11.49
CA GLU A 149 -0.07 2.34 12.19
C GLU A 149 -1.60 2.18 12.04
N ASP A 150 -2.36 2.54 13.08
CA ASP A 150 -3.83 2.64 12.97
C ASP A 150 -4.19 3.68 11.91
N ILE A 151 -5.24 3.44 11.12
CA ILE A 151 -5.59 4.32 10.00
C ILE A 151 -6.06 5.71 10.48
N ALA A 152 -6.75 5.79 11.59
CA ALA A 152 -7.20 7.08 12.11
C ALA A 152 -6.01 7.90 12.66
N ASP A 153 -5.01 7.23 13.24
CA ASP A 153 -3.77 7.88 13.69
C ASP A 153 -2.92 8.36 12.50
N ALA A 154 -2.83 7.56 11.44
CA ALA A 154 -2.16 7.95 10.19
C ALA A 154 -2.81 9.20 9.55
N ILE A 155 -4.14 9.25 9.53
CA ILE A 155 -4.88 10.41 9.03
C ILE A 155 -4.68 11.62 9.96
N ALA A 156 -4.78 11.45 11.28
CA ALA A 156 -4.55 12.53 12.23
C ALA A 156 -3.15 13.14 12.07
N ARG A 157 -2.13 12.31 11.97
CA ARG A 157 -0.74 12.72 11.69
C ARG A 157 -0.63 13.49 10.36
N PHE A 158 -1.27 13.01 9.30
CA PHE A 158 -1.25 13.66 7.99
C PHE A 158 -1.93 15.03 8.00
N GLU A 159 -3.08 15.16 8.69
CA GLU A 159 -3.83 16.40 8.84
C GLU A 159 -3.25 17.34 9.91
N GLY A 160 -2.20 16.95 10.62
CA GLY A 160 -1.59 17.73 11.69
C GLY A 160 -2.49 17.90 12.93
N LEU A 161 -3.34 16.89 13.22
CA LEU A 161 -4.23 16.87 14.37
C LEU A 161 -3.54 16.23 15.58
N ASP A 162 -3.81 16.76 16.78
CA ASP A 162 -3.28 16.21 18.03
C ASP A 162 -3.83 14.81 18.34
N SER A 163 -5.00 14.48 17.82
CA SER A 163 -5.63 13.15 17.98
C SER A 163 -6.67 12.87 16.90
N ALA A 164 -7.08 11.60 16.79
CA ALA A 164 -8.13 11.16 15.88
C ALA A 164 -9.57 11.49 16.38
N ALA A 165 -9.74 12.16 17.52
CA ALA A 165 -11.06 12.37 18.15
C ALA A 165 -12.06 13.17 17.29
N THR A 166 -11.57 13.98 16.36
CA THR A 166 -12.41 14.79 15.45
C THR A 166 -12.61 14.15 14.09
N LEU A 167 -12.09 12.92 13.89
CA LEU A 167 -12.18 12.20 12.62
C LEU A 167 -13.41 11.30 12.58
N ASN A 168 -14.04 11.29 11.40
CA ASN A 168 -14.92 10.20 10.99
C ASN A 168 -14.21 9.44 9.87
N VAL A 169 -13.98 8.15 10.04
CA VAL A 169 -13.19 7.31 9.11
C VAL A 169 -13.96 6.03 8.81
N THR A 170 -14.11 5.70 7.54
CA THR A 170 -14.82 4.49 7.11
C THR A 170 -14.20 3.88 5.85
N ASP A 171 -14.43 2.58 5.63
CA ASP A 171 -14.18 1.94 4.35
C ASP A 171 -15.32 2.20 3.34
N VAL A 172 -15.16 1.69 2.13
CA VAL A 172 -16.18 1.75 1.06
C VAL A 172 -17.49 1.03 1.44
N ASN A 173 -17.43 0.05 2.34
CA ASN A 173 -18.59 -0.71 2.86
C ASN A 173 -19.26 -0.01 4.03
N LYS A 174 -18.86 1.20 4.36
CA LYS A 174 -19.38 2.03 5.45
C LYS A 174 -19.10 1.46 6.85
N LYS A 175 -18.08 0.61 6.97
CA LYS A 175 -17.61 0.14 8.28
C LYS A 175 -16.75 1.24 8.89
N ALA A 176 -17.22 1.80 10.01
CA ALA A 176 -16.48 2.83 10.73
C ALA A 176 -15.21 2.25 11.39
N PHE A 177 -14.09 2.91 11.19
CA PHE A 177 -12.84 2.71 11.93
C PHE A 177 -12.78 3.69 13.12
N CYS A 178 -13.32 4.90 12.94
CA CYS A 178 -13.35 5.93 13.95
C CYS A 178 -14.55 6.84 13.69
N GLY A 179 -15.16 7.39 14.75
CA GLY A 179 -16.26 8.35 14.67
C GLY A 179 -17.54 7.80 14.06
N ASP A 180 -18.34 8.69 13.45
CA ASP A 180 -19.62 8.36 12.82
C ASP A 180 -19.51 8.35 11.28
N ALA A 181 -19.76 7.19 10.68
CA ALA A 181 -19.73 7.03 9.22
C ALA A 181 -20.97 7.59 8.49
N SER A 182 -22.02 8.01 9.18
CA SER A 182 -23.31 8.40 8.58
C SER A 182 -23.19 9.62 7.66
N GLY A 183 -22.39 10.61 8.06
CA GLY A 183 -22.11 11.81 7.27
C GLY A 183 -21.44 11.46 5.94
N ILE A 184 -20.40 10.60 5.99
CA ILE A 184 -19.70 10.13 4.80
C ILE A 184 -20.64 9.33 3.89
N ALA A 185 -21.43 8.40 4.46
CA ALA A 185 -22.37 7.60 3.68
C ALA A 185 -23.41 8.45 2.94
N ASN A 186 -23.93 9.48 3.58
CA ASN A 186 -24.90 10.42 2.99
C ASN A 186 -24.25 11.25 1.87
N ALA A 187 -23.05 11.76 2.07
CA ALA A 187 -22.33 12.53 1.06
C ALA A 187 -21.96 11.66 -0.16
N LEU A 188 -21.49 10.43 0.04
CA LEU A 188 -21.23 9.47 -1.05
C LEU A 188 -22.49 9.17 -1.87
N GLN A 189 -23.65 9.07 -1.23
CA GLN A 189 -24.92 8.88 -1.93
C GLN A 189 -25.33 10.11 -2.77
N GLN A 190 -25.10 11.33 -2.25
CA GLN A 190 -25.36 12.56 -3.01
C GLN A 190 -24.41 12.69 -4.20
N LEU A 191 -23.10 12.41 -4.03
CA LEU A 191 -22.10 12.44 -5.10
C LEU A 191 -22.48 11.57 -6.30
N LYS A 192 -23.12 10.42 -6.08
CA LYS A 192 -23.64 9.57 -7.16
C LYS A 192 -24.66 10.29 -8.05
N GLY A 193 -25.47 11.17 -7.49
CA GLY A 193 -26.54 11.89 -8.19
C GLY A 193 -26.09 13.12 -8.99
N LEU A 194 -24.90 13.68 -8.70
CA LEU A 194 -24.45 14.93 -9.31
C LEU A 194 -24.24 14.81 -10.83
N ASN A 195 -24.60 15.86 -11.57
CA ASN A 195 -24.27 16.07 -12.97
C ASN A 195 -23.28 17.24 -13.11
N LEU A 196 -22.01 16.95 -13.25
CA LEU A 196 -20.95 17.97 -13.25
C LEU A 196 -20.95 18.88 -14.48
N SER A 197 -21.83 18.67 -15.46
CA SER A 197 -22.09 19.66 -16.53
C SER A 197 -22.87 20.87 -16.02
N LEU A 198 -23.52 20.76 -14.84
CA LEU A 198 -24.30 21.82 -14.21
C LEU A 198 -23.45 22.55 -13.17
N GLU A 199 -23.46 23.89 -13.21
CA GLU A 199 -22.70 24.71 -12.26
C GLU A 199 -23.12 24.47 -10.80
N ALA A 200 -24.43 24.36 -10.55
CA ALA A 200 -24.96 24.11 -9.21
C ALA A 200 -24.44 22.78 -8.62
N ASP A 201 -24.28 21.74 -9.45
CA ASP A 201 -23.77 20.44 -9.03
C ASP A 201 -22.25 20.49 -8.80
N ARG A 202 -21.50 21.30 -9.55
CA ARG A 202 -20.07 21.56 -9.26
C ARG A 202 -19.86 22.28 -7.94
N GLN A 203 -20.73 23.27 -7.62
CA GLN A 203 -20.72 23.93 -6.31
C GLN A 203 -21.05 22.94 -5.18
N THR A 204 -22.05 22.06 -5.40
CA THR A 204 -22.41 21.00 -4.46
C THR A 204 -21.25 20.02 -4.27
N LEU A 205 -20.57 19.62 -5.34
CA LEU A 205 -19.39 18.73 -5.28
C LEU A 205 -18.35 19.27 -4.30
N SER A 206 -18.00 20.55 -4.38
CA SER A 206 -16.96 21.16 -3.53
C SER A 206 -17.31 21.16 -2.04
N THR A 207 -18.59 21.07 -1.68
CA THR A 207 -19.03 20.93 -0.29
C THR A 207 -19.02 19.50 0.22
N LEU A 208 -19.13 18.53 -0.68
CA LEU A 208 -19.21 17.10 -0.35
C LEU A 208 -17.88 16.37 -0.42
N LEU A 209 -17.01 16.76 -1.36
CA LEU A 209 -15.75 16.07 -1.66
C LEU A 209 -14.59 17.07 -1.80
N ASP A 210 -13.50 16.80 -1.11
CA ASP A 210 -12.20 17.39 -1.41
C ASP A 210 -11.66 16.74 -2.68
N THR A 211 -11.87 17.41 -3.80
CA THR A 211 -11.49 16.88 -5.12
C THR A 211 -9.99 16.73 -5.28
N GLU A 212 -9.19 17.56 -4.60
CA GLU A 212 -7.73 17.41 -4.60
C GLU A 212 -7.30 16.14 -3.89
N SER A 213 -7.83 15.88 -2.69
CA SER A 213 -7.58 14.66 -1.95
C SER A 213 -7.96 13.41 -2.76
N PHE A 214 -9.12 13.43 -3.41
CA PHE A 214 -9.56 12.31 -4.26
C PHE A 214 -8.64 12.10 -5.46
N LEU A 215 -8.23 13.16 -6.16
CA LEU A 215 -7.34 13.06 -7.33
C LEU A 215 -5.92 12.65 -6.94
N ASN A 216 -5.43 13.05 -5.76
CA ASN A 216 -4.16 12.55 -5.21
C ASN A 216 -4.23 11.03 -4.98
N TRP A 217 -5.28 10.58 -4.31
CA TRP A 217 -5.52 9.16 -4.06
C TRP A 217 -5.64 8.37 -5.36
N ALA A 218 -6.42 8.86 -6.34
CA ALA A 218 -6.59 8.21 -7.64
C ALA A 218 -5.27 8.12 -8.43
N ALA A 219 -4.48 9.21 -8.44
CA ALA A 219 -3.19 9.24 -9.13
C ALA A 219 -2.18 8.25 -8.52
N VAL A 220 -2.12 8.15 -7.18
CA VAL A 220 -1.26 7.17 -6.50
C VAL A 220 -1.68 5.74 -6.84
N ASN A 221 -2.99 5.42 -6.79
CA ASN A 221 -3.48 4.09 -7.15
C ASN A 221 -3.22 3.75 -8.63
N ALA A 222 -3.43 4.70 -9.54
CA ALA A 222 -3.13 4.53 -10.96
C ALA A 222 -1.64 4.32 -11.21
N PHE A 223 -0.77 5.11 -10.54
CA PHE A 223 0.68 4.96 -10.64
C PHE A 223 1.15 3.58 -10.19
N PHE A 224 0.66 3.08 -9.07
CA PHE A 224 1.03 1.75 -8.58
C PHE A 224 0.21 0.61 -9.20
N GLY A 225 -0.75 0.87 -10.07
CA GLY A 225 -1.60 -0.17 -10.67
C GLY A 225 -2.24 -1.07 -9.61
N ASN A 226 -2.83 -0.45 -8.58
CA ASN A 226 -3.43 -1.17 -7.46
C ASN A 226 -4.74 -1.83 -7.87
N LEU A 227 -4.74 -3.16 -8.00
CA LEU A 227 -5.90 -3.94 -8.44
C LEU A 227 -7.12 -3.75 -7.51
N ASN A 228 -6.88 -3.55 -6.21
CA ASN A 228 -7.92 -3.45 -5.20
C ASN A 228 -8.31 -2.00 -4.85
N MET A 229 -7.88 -1.01 -5.64
CA MET A 229 -8.13 0.41 -5.32
C MET A 229 -9.58 0.73 -4.92
N LYS A 230 -10.56 0.05 -5.52
CA LYS A 230 -11.98 0.30 -5.29
C LYS A 230 -12.47 -0.18 -3.93
N SER A 231 -11.92 -1.29 -3.44
CA SER A 231 -12.24 -1.89 -2.14
C SER A 231 -11.35 -1.35 -1.02
N ASP A 232 -10.17 -0.85 -1.37
CA ASP A 232 -9.15 -0.42 -0.40
C ASP A 232 -9.21 1.09 -0.09
N VAL A 233 -10.15 1.83 -0.67
CA VAL A 233 -10.30 3.25 -0.34
C VAL A 233 -10.79 3.45 1.09
N ILE A 234 -10.13 4.34 1.79
CA ILE A 234 -10.57 4.84 3.09
C ILE A 234 -11.10 6.26 2.89
N PHE A 235 -12.36 6.45 3.23
CA PHE A 235 -12.97 7.77 3.26
C PHE A 235 -12.89 8.36 4.66
N TYR A 236 -12.60 9.66 4.77
CA TYR A 236 -12.58 10.32 6.04
C TYR A 236 -13.10 11.77 5.96
N GLN A 237 -13.50 12.30 7.11
CA GLN A 237 -13.84 13.71 7.30
C GLN A 237 -13.15 14.23 8.56
N VAL A 238 -12.68 15.46 8.51
CA VAL A 238 -12.25 16.21 9.69
C VAL A 238 -13.45 17.05 10.15
N GLY A 239 -14.01 16.72 11.29
CA GLY A 239 -15.28 17.33 11.74
C GLY A 239 -16.41 17.10 10.73
N ASN A 240 -17.06 18.19 10.30
CA ASN A 240 -18.11 18.16 9.29
C ASN A 240 -17.64 18.66 7.91
N GLY A 241 -16.35 18.61 7.63
CA GLY A 241 -15.79 19.04 6.36
C GLY A 241 -16.14 18.11 5.20
N PRO A 242 -15.64 18.40 3.97
CA PRO A 242 -15.82 17.52 2.82
C PRO A 242 -15.13 16.17 3.03
N ILE A 243 -15.60 15.15 2.32
CA ILE A 243 -14.96 13.83 2.30
C ILE A 243 -13.57 13.95 1.67
N LYS A 244 -12.62 13.29 2.27
CA LYS A 244 -11.26 13.08 1.78
C LYS A 244 -10.95 11.59 1.64
N CYS A 245 -9.84 11.24 0.97
CA CYS A 245 -9.42 9.88 0.73
C CYS A 245 -8.05 9.59 1.33
N ALA A 246 -7.89 8.40 1.90
CA ALA A 246 -6.62 7.85 2.36
C ALA A 246 -6.33 6.50 1.70
N MET A 247 -5.06 6.11 1.65
CA MET A 247 -4.65 4.80 1.15
C MET A 247 -5.05 3.69 2.13
N GLY A 248 -5.70 2.66 1.62
CA GLY A 248 -6.03 1.48 2.40
C GLY A 248 -4.87 0.49 2.45
N ASP A 249 -4.49 -0.07 1.29
CA ASP A 249 -3.49 -1.14 1.17
C ASP A 249 -2.76 -1.11 -0.18
N PHE A 250 -1.62 -1.83 -0.24
CA PHE A 250 -0.84 -2.07 -1.45
C PHE A 250 -0.57 -3.57 -1.72
N ALA A 251 -1.27 -4.48 -1.04
CA ALA A 251 -1.06 -5.92 -1.22
C ALA A 251 -1.25 -6.40 -2.68
N TYR A 252 -1.98 -5.64 -3.47
CA TYR A 252 -2.23 -5.89 -4.90
C TYR A 252 -1.69 -4.78 -5.81
N ALA A 253 -0.70 -4.02 -5.36
CA ALA A 253 -0.02 -3.03 -6.18
C ALA A 253 0.86 -3.68 -7.26
N LEU A 254 1.22 -2.88 -8.27
CA LEU A 254 2.11 -3.26 -9.39
C LEU A 254 1.59 -4.44 -10.23
N MET A 255 0.26 -4.53 -10.38
CA MET A 255 -0.43 -5.61 -11.08
C MET A 255 -0.81 -5.22 -12.52
N PHE A 256 -0.08 -4.34 -13.20
CA PHE A 256 -0.39 -3.80 -14.53
C PHE A 256 -0.60 -4.86 -15.61
N ALA A 257 0.09 -6.00 -15.55
CA ALA A 257 -0.09 -7.07 -16.52
C ALA A 257 -1.49 -7.72 -16.43
N ALA A 258 -2.17 -7.59 -15.28
CA ALA A 258 -3.48 -8.18 -15.01
C ALA A 258 -4.58 -7.12 -14.84
N TYR A 259 -4.24 -5.83 -14.75
CA TYR A 259 -5.16 -4.77 -14.39
C TYR A 259 -4.89 -3.47 -15.13
N ASN A 260 -5.94 -2.95 -15.79
CA ASN A 260 -5.97 -1.59 -16.31
C ASN A 260 -6.71 -0.70 -15.30
N PRO A 261 -6.06 0.26 -14.63
CA PRO A 261 -6.71 1.13 -13.64
C PRO A 261 -7.87 1.94 -14.21
N TYR A 262 -7.89 2.14 -15.53
CA TYR A 262 -8.91 2.91 -16.23
C TYR A 262 -10.03 2.06 -16.83
N ALA A 263 -9.99 0.75 -16.76
CA ALA A 263 -10.92 -0.16 -17.45
C ALA A 263 -12.39 0.08 -17.10
N SER A 264 -12.65 0.68 -15.96
CA SER A 264 -14.01 0.91 -15.44
C SER A 264 -14.56 2.31 -15.72
N LEU A 265 -13.77 3.26 -16.24
CA LEU A 265 -14.18 4.66 -16.39
C LEU A 265 -15.43 4.86 -17.25
N ASN A 266 -15.64 3.98 -18.22
CA ASN A 266 -16.77 4.05 -19.16
C ASN A 266 -17.79 2.92 -18.93
N THR A 267 -17.77 2.24 -17.79
CA THR A 267 -18.70 1.15 -17.51
C THR A 267 -19.90 1.62 -16.70
N ILE A 268 -21.07 1.04 -16.97
CA ILE A 268 -22.24 1.22 -16.09
C ILE A 268 -21.98 0.43 -14.82
N THR A 269 -21.92 1.14 -13.69
CA THR A 269 -21.58 0.55 -12.39
C THR A 269 -22.38 1.19 -11.27
N THR A 270 -22.52 0.48 -10.18
CA THR A 270 -23.04 0.98 -8.89
C THR A 270 -21.94 1.36 -7.91
N ASP A 271 -20.69 1.08 -8.26
CA ASP A 271 -19.51 1.38 -7.44
C ASP A 271 -19.30 2.89 -7.33
N VAL A 272 -19.34 3.40 -6.10
CA VAL A 272 -19.29 4.84 -5.84
C VAL A 272 -17.93 5.45 -6.24
N VAL A 273 -16.85 4.70 -6.06
CA VAL A 273 -15.48 5.17 -6.37
C VAL A 273 -15.35 5.40 -7.87
N ILE A 274 -15.78 4.41 -8.67
CA ILE A 274 -15.74 4.50 -10.14
C ILE A 274 -16.65 5.61 -10.64
N ILE A 275 -17.84 5.75 -10.05
CA ILE A 275 -18.78 6.82 -10.43
C ILE A 275 -18.15 8.19 -10.20
N ILE A 276 -17.52 8.42 -9.06
CA ILE A 276 -16.86 9.69 -8.75
C ILE A 276 -15.67 9.91 -9.67
N GLU A 277 -14.79 8.92 -9.82
CA GLU A 277 -13.61 8.98 -10.70
C GLU A 277 -14.01 9.30 -12.14
N SER A 278 -14.98 8.57 -12.70
CA SER A 278 -15.48 8.80 -14.05
C SER A 278 -16.06 10.20 -14.21
N LYS A 279 -16.86 10.68 -13.26
CA LYS A 279 -17.41 12.03 -13.31
C LYS A 279 -16.33 13.10 -13.30
N LEU A 280 -15.31 12.98 -12.47
CA LEU A 280 -14.21 13.93 -12.38
C LEU A 280 -13.35 13.88 -13.65
N LEU A 281 -12.89 12.70 -14.07
CA LEU A 281 -11.99 12.58 -15.23
C LEU A 281 -12.65 12.92 -16.56
N ASN A 282 -13.99 12.96 -16.64
CA ASN A 282 -14.73 13.48 -17.79
C ASN A 282 -14.78 15.02 -17.83
N GLN A 283 -14.39 15.73 -16.77
CA GLN A 283 -14.25 17.19 -16.78
C GLN A 283 -12.80 17.57 -17.08
N PRO A 284 -12.54 18.48 -18.04
CA PRO A 284 -11.18 18.82 -18.48
C PRO A 284 -10.29 19.29 -17.31
N GLU A 285 -10.81 20.11 -16.42
CA GLU A 285 -10.05 20.69 -15.30
C GLU A 285 -9.57 19.61 -14.30
N TYR A 286 -10.42 18.64 -13.96
CA TYR A 286 -10.04 17.57 -13.04
C TYR A 286 -9.16 16.52 -13.72
N ARG A 287 -9.37 16.26 -15.00
CA ARG A 287 -8.49 15.40 -15.81
C ARG A 287 -7.08 16.00 -15.92
N GLU A 288 -6.96 17.31 -16.16
CA GLU A 288 -5.68 18.01 -16.19
C GLU A 288 -4.96 17.95 -14.83
N ALA A 289 -5.71 18.19 -13.74
CA ALA A 289 -5.17 18.07 -12.38
C ALA A 289 -4.69 16.64 -12.08
N PHE A 290 -5.45 15.62 -12.47
CA PHE A 290 -5.06 14.21 -12.32
C PHE A 290 -3.79 13.89 -13.11
N LEU A 291 -3.71 14.27 -14.39
CA LEU A 291 -2.55 14.03 -15.25
C LEU A 291 -1.29 14.72 -14.72
N THR A 292 -1.44 15.93 -14.19
CA THR A 292 -0.34 16.67 -13.53
C THR A 292 0.21 15.88 -12.35
N LYS A 293 -0.65 15.34 -11.49
CA LYS A 293 -0.25 14.52 -10.32
C LYS A 293 0.39 13.21 -10.76
N LEU A 294 -0.20 12.53 -11.72
CA LEU A 294 0.33 11.27 -12.25
C LEU A 294 1.71 11.46 -12.91
N GLY A 295 1.87 12.54 -13.68
CA GLY A 295 3.14 12.91 -14.27
C GLY A 295 4.22 13.25 -13.22
N ALA A 296 3.84 13.94 -12.14
CA ALA A 296 4.75 14.21 -11.03
C ALA A 296 5.24 12.91 -10.35
N LEU A 297 4.36 11.92 -10.15
CA LEU A 297 4.74 10.60 -9.65
C LEU A 297 5.67 9.87 -10.63
N TYR A 298 5.33 9.89 -11.92
CA TYR A 298 6.14 9.27 -12.98
C TYR A 298 7.59 9.79 -13.00
N GLN A 299 7.75 11.11 -12.84
CA GLN A 299 9.07 11.75 -12.83
C GLN A 299 9.82 11.49 -11.51
N ALA A 300 9.13 11.50 -10.37
CA ALA A 300 9.75 11.34 -9.05
C ALA A 300 10.14 9.90 -8.73
N LEU A 301 9.45 8.90 -9.30
CA LEU A 301 9.59 7.50 -8.97
C LEU A 301 9.98 6.66 -10.20
N PRO A 302 11.19 6.87 -10.78
CA PRO A 302 11.67 6.06 -11.90
C PRO A 302 11.86 4.59 -11.49
N THR A 303 11.94 3.69 -12.46
CA THR A 303 12.09 2.24 -12.26
C THR A 303 13.17 1.89 -11.23
N GLN A 304 14.33 2.56 -11.28
CA GLN A 304 15.41 2.31 -10.33
C GLN A 304 15.00 2.59 -8.88
N THR A 305 14.26 3.67 -8.62
CA THR A 305 13.77 4.00 -7.27
C THR A 305 12.80 2.93 -6.77
N LEU A 306 11.90 2.44 -7.65
CA LEU A 306 10.98 1.36 -7.32
C LEU A 306 11.72 0.05 -7.01
N GLN A 307 12.73 -0.30 -7.81
CA GLN A 307 13.57 -1.48 -7.59
C GLN A 307 14.35 -1.37 -6.28
N GLN A 308 14.93 -0.22 -5.97
CA GLN A 308 15.64 0.02 -4.70
C GLN A 308 14.73 -0.12 -3.49
N ALA A 309 13.47 0.34 -3.56
CA ALA A 309 12.51 0.17 -2.48
C ALA A 309 12.16 -1.31 -2.24
N VAL A 310 12.00 -2.10 -3.31
CA VAL A 310 11.79 -3.55 -3.23
C VAL A 310 13.02 -4.25 -2.64
N ASP A 311 14.22 -3.91 -3.10
CA ASP A 311 15.48 -4.47 -2.60
C ASP A 311 15.68 -4.15 -1.11
N ALA A 312 15.41 -2.91 -0.69
CA ALA A 312 15.51 -2.50 0.70
C ALA A 312 14.48 -3.23 1.60
N ALA A 313 13.23 -3.34 1.16
CA ALA A 313 12.21 -4.10 1.91
C ALA A 313 12.57 -5.59 2.01
N ASN A 314 13.10 -6.19 0.93
CA ASN A 314 13.56 -7.59 0.95
C ASN A 314 14.73 -7.80 1.93
N ALA A 315 15.70 -6.91 1.93
CA ALA A 315 16.85 -6.98 2.84
C ALA A 315 16.41 -6.95 4.32
N GLN A 316 15.37 -6.18 4.65
CA GLN A 316 14.85 -6.11 6.02
C GLN A 316 14.33 -7.45 6.55
N ILE A 317 13.69 -8.28 5.72
CA ILE A 317 13.08 -9.53 6.18
C ILE A 317 13.92 -10.78 5.90
N ALA A 318 15.02 -10.65 5.17
CA ALA A 318 15.78 -11.77 4.62
C ALA A 318 16.22 -12.79 5.70
N SER A 319 16.73 -12.32 6.84
CA SER A 319 17.20 -13.19 7.92
C SER A 319 16.08 -13.92 8.67
N ALA A 320 14.92 -13.28 8.82
CA ALA A 320 13.78 -13.85 9.55
C ALA A 320 12.85 -14.70 8.67
N LEU A 321 12.93 -14.56 7.34
CA LEU A 321 12.06 -15.22 6.38
C LEU A 321 12.12 -16.75 6.43
N PRO A 322 13.28 -17.43 6.53
CA PRO A 322 13.33 -18.88 6.62
C PRO A 322 12.52 -19.43 7.80
N ARG A 323 12.68 -18.84 8.99
CA ARG A 323 11.94 -19.23 10.19
C ARG A 323 10.43 -18.97 10.06
N HIS A 324 10.05 -17.88 9.39
CA HIS A 324 8.65 -17.60 9.07
C HIS A 324 8.07 -18.68 8.17
N MET A 325 8.78 -19.07 7.11
CA MET A 325 8.33 -20.11 6.19
C MET A 325 8.25 -21.49 6.86
N GLU A 326 9.19 -21.84 7.72
CA GLU A 326 9.10 -23.07 8.54
C GLU A 326 7.83 -23.10 9.37
N ARG A 327 7.45 -21.97 9.95
CA ARG A 327 6.27 -21.87 10.83
C ARG A 327 4.96 -22.01 10.09
N TRP A 328 4.84 -21.46 8.86
CA TRP A 328 3.54 -21.28 8.22
C TRP A 328 3.31 -22.08 6.96
N THR A 329 4.35 -22.56 6.25
CA THR A 329 4.18 -23.19 4.92
C THR A 329 3.21 -24.38 4.95
N ALA A 330 3.38 -25.32 5.87
CA ALA A 330 2.51 -26.50 5.94
C ALA A 330 1.04 -26.14 6.18
N ALA A 331 0.77 -25.22 7.13
CA ALA A 331 -0.58 -24.77 7.43
C ALA A 331 -1.19 -23.98 6.25
N THR A 332 -0.37 -23.19 5.54
CA THR A 332 -0.78 -22.43 4.35
C THR A 332 -1.13 -23.37 3.19
N ILE A 333 -0.30 -24.38 2.92
CA ILE A 333 -0.60 -25.40 1.89
C ILE A 333 -1.94 -26.06 2.19
N GLN A 334 -2.21 -26.42 3.45
CA GLN A 334 -3.47 -27.03 3.87
C GLN A 334 -4.65 -26.05 3.68
N ALA A 335 -4.52 -24.79 4.07
CA ALA A 335 -5.58 -23.77 3.96
C ALA A 335 -5.89 -23.43 2.50
N MET A 336 -4.89 -23.48 1.62
CA MET A 336 -5.01 -23.17 0.20
C MET A 336 -5.29 -24.38 -0.67
N ALA A 337 -5.43 -25.57 -0.08
CA ALA A 337 -5.73 -26.80 -0.83
C ALA A 337 -7.06 -26.66 -1.61
N GLY A 338 -6.98 -26.91 -2.92
CA GLY A 338 -8.13 -26.78 -3.83
C GLY A 338 -8.47 -25.34 -4.26
N LYS A 339 -7.71 -24.34 -3.79
CA LYS A 339 -7.78 -22.95 -4.27
C LYS A 339 -6.67 -22.73 -5.29
N ASN A 340 -7.02 -22.10 -6.40
CA ASN A 340 -6.10 -21.93 -7.52
C ASN A 340 -4.88 -21.10 -7.12
N ASN A 341 -3.70 -21.58 -7.51
CA ASN A 341 -2.42 -20.87 -7.67
C ASN A 341 -1.43 -20.85 -6.51
N TYR A 342 -1.61 -21.56 -5.40
CA TYR A 342 -0.49 -21.79 -4.50
C TYR A 342 0.27 -23.05 -4.94
N LEU A 343 1.37 -22.84 -5.69
CA LEU A 343 2.13 -23.88 -6.40
C LEU A 343 3.26 -24.49 -5.56
N VAL A 344 3.22 -24.29 -4.25
CA VAL A 344 4.29 -24.66 -3.32
C VAL A 344 3.89 -25.92 -2.56
N THR A 345 4.82 -26.85 -2.41
CA THR A 345 4.58 -28.16 -1.76
C THR A 345 5.35 -28.35 -0.44
N ASN A 346 6.35 -27.52 -0.17
CA ASN A 346 7.18 -27.56 1.03
C ASN A 346 7.87 -26.22 1.31
N THR A 347 8.53 -26.10 2.45
CA THR A 347 9.18 -24.86 2.92
C THR A 347 10.31 -24.38 1.98
N GLN A 348 11.10 -25.29 1.41
CA GLN A 348 12.16 -24.90 0.49
C GLN A 348 11.59 -24.31 -0.79
N GLU A 349 10.52 -24.92 -1.32
CA GLU A 349 9.80 -24.34 -2.46
C GLU A 349 9.14 -23.01 -2.12
N ALA A 350 8.65 -22.80 -0.89
CA ALA A 350 8.08 -21.52 -0.47
C ALA A 350 9.11 -20.41 -0.50
N LEU A 351 10.32 -20.64 0.00
CA LEU A 351 11.44 -19.71 -0.06
C LEU A 351 11.84 -19.40 -1.51
N LEU A 352 11.96 -20.42 -2.34
CA LEU A 352 12.29 -20.25 -3.75
C LEU A 352 11.19 -19.50 -4.52
N TYR A 353 9.92 -19.78 -4.21
CA TYR A 353 8.78 -19.07 -4.83
C TYR A 353 8.73 -17.58 -4.46
N GLN A 354 9.07 -17.25 -3.23
CA GLN A 354 9.17 -15.84 -2.81
C GLN A 354 10.30 -15.13 -3.57
N GLN A 355 11.46 -15.77 -3.75
CA GLN A 355 12.56 -15.24 -4.57
C GLN A 355 12.13 -15.05 -6.03
N TYR A 356 11.41 -16.02 -6.59
CA TYR A 356 10.83 -15.92 -7.94
C TYR A 356 9.82 -14.77 -8.05
N ALA A 357 8.97 -14.57 -7.06
CA ALA A 357 8.00 -13.49 -7.04
C ALA A 357 8.69 -12.12 -6.99
N ILE A 358 9.75 -11.98 -6.20
CA ILE A 358 10.57 -10.76 -6.13
C ILE A 358 11.28 -10.51 -7.46
N TYR A 359 11.90 -11.54 -8.05
CA TYR A 359 12.53 -11.45 -9.36
C TYR A 359 11.53 -10.99 -10.43
N ARG A 360 10.34 -11.58 -10.46
CA ARG A 360 9.29 -11.18 -11.40
C ARG A 360 8.83 -9.74 -11.17
N LEU A 361 8.66 -9.32 -9.93
CA LEU A 361 8.32 -7.95 -9.60
C LEU A 361 9.42 -6.99 -10.10
N ARG A 362 10.65 -7.20 -9.67
CA ARG A 362 11.79 -6.32 -9.87
C ARG A 362 12.24 -6.25 -11.34
N ASP A 363 12.45 -7.40 -11.97
CA ASP A 363 13.12 -7.51 -13.26
C ASP A 363 12.17 -7.75 -14.44
N LYS A 364 10.88 -7.97 -14.18
CA LYS A 364 9.86 -8.14 -15.22
C LYS A 364 8.76 -7.08 -15.16
N THR A 365 8.19 -6.83 -13.98
CA THR A 365 7.08 -5.89 -13.84
C THR A 365 7.58 -4.45 -13.80
N LEU A 366 8.53 -4.13 -12.92
CA LEU A 366 9.01 -2.75 -12.75
C LEU A 366 9.74 -2.20 -13.98
N VAL A 367 10.43 -3.01 -14.76
CA VAL A 367 11.08 -2.56 -16.00
C VAL A 367 10.08 -2.18 -17.10
N ARG A 368 8.86 -2.72 -17.04
CA ARG A 368 7.76 -2.41 -17.97
C ARG A 368 6.80 -1.36 -17.44
N HIS A 369 6.87 -1.05 -16.15
CA HIS A 369 5.98 -0.11 -15.48
C HIS A 369 5.86 1.23 -16.20
N PRO A 370 6.96 1.91 -16.63
CA PRO A 370 6.86 3.19 -17.32
C PRO A 370 6.06 3.10 -18.62
N TRP A 371 6.23 2.02 -19.37
CA TRP A 371 5.49 1.81 -20.61
C TRP A 371 3.99 1.57 -20.35
N TYR A 372 3.66 0.68 -19.41
CA TYR A 372 2.26 0.39 -19.08
C TYR A 372 1.54 1.63 -18.59
N LEU A 373 2.15 2.37 -17.66
CA LEU A 373 1.54 3.57 -17.12
C LEU A 373 1.28 4.61 -18.22
N TYR A 374 2.25 4.82 -19.09
CA TYR A 374 2.12 5.76 -20.22
C TYR A 374 1.05 5.31 -21.21
N ASP A 375 1.12 4.08 -21.70
CA ASP A 375 0.24 3.52 -22.70
C ASP A 375 -1.24 3.48 -22.24
N LEU A 376 -1.45 2.98 -21.02
CA LEU A 376 -2.79 2.88 -20.45
C LEU A 376 -3.39 4.26 -20.18
N THR A 377 -2.61 5.23 -19.69
CA THR A 377 -3.08 6.59 -19.43
C THR A 377 -3.45 7.29 -20.76
N GLN A 378 -2.56 7.21 -21.74
CA GLN A 378 -2.77 7.82 -23.05
C GLN A 378 -4.02 7.28 -23.73
N SER A 379 -4.15 5.96 -23.79
CA SER A 379 -5.27 5.30 -24.48
C SER A 379 -6.61 5.45 -23.76
N ALA A 380 -6.63 5.37 -22.44
CA ALA A 380 -7.87 5.41 -21.66
C ALA A 380 -8.46 6.81 -21.52
N LEU A 381 -7.61 7.83 -21.46
CA LEU A 381 -8.03 9.22 -21.29
C LEU A 381 -7.97 10.03 -22.59
N ASP A 382 -7.66 9.39 -23.73
CA ASP A 382 -7.53 10.02 -25.06
C ASP A 382 -6.63 11.26 -25.04
N VAL A 383 -5.42 11.10 -24.48
CA VAL A 383 -4.45 12.18 -24.31
C VAL A 383 -3.50 12.23 -25.50
N SER A 384 -3.29 13.43 -26.08
CA SER A 384 -2.37 13.60 -27.21
C SER A 384 -0.90 13.34 -26.79
N ASP A 385 -0.05 12.97 -27.76
CA ASP A 385 1.40 12.79 -27.53
C ASP A 385 2.04 14.07 -26.96
N ALA A 386 1.60 15.25 -27.43
CA ALA A 386 2.11 16.53 -26.94
C ALA A 386 1.73 16.77 -25.47
N ASP A 387 0.50 16.41 -25.08
CA ASP A 387 0.06 16.53 -23.69
C ASP A 387 0.73 15.47 -22.80
N MET A 388 0.90 14.24 -23.27
CA MET A 388 1.65 13.22 -22.56
C MET A 388 3.09 13.68 -22.31
N LEU A 389 3.77 14.23 -23.30
CA LEU A 389 5.11 14.80 -23.14
C LEU A 389 5.12 15.94 -22.13
N ARG A 390 4.11 16.80 -22.13
CA ARG A 390 3.97 17.92 -21.17
C ARG A 390 3.83 17.43 -19.74
N TYR A 391 3.00 16.40 -19.48
CA TYR A 391 2.76 15.91 -18.13
C TYR A 391 3.86 14.96 -17.63
N PHE A 392 4.31 14.03 -18.47
CA PHE A 392 5.28 12.99 -18.09
C PHE A 392 6.74 13.41 -18.25
N GLY A 393 7.00 14.51 -18.97
CA GLY A 393 8.34 15.05 -19.17
C GLY A 393 9.22 14.22 -20.12
N SER A 394 8.66 13.20 -20.76
CA SER A 394 9.35 12.33 -21.72
C SER A 394 8.38 11.81 -22.78
N GLU A 395 8.93 11.40 -23.92
CA GLU A 395 8.21 10.61 -24.91
C GLU A 395 7.84 9.23 -24.34
N LYS A 396 6.92 8.54 -25.03
CA LYS A 396 6.54 7.18 -24.68
C LYS A 396 7.77 6.27 -24.65
N PRO A 397 8.06 5.63 -23.51
CA PRO A 397 9.21 4.71 -23.44
C PRO A 397 8.97 3.49 -24.35
N ALA A 398 10.04 2.89 -24.84
CA ALA A 398 9.93 1.63 -25.55
C ALA A 398 9.44 0.51 -24.62
N LEU A 399 8.58 -0.36 -25.12
CA LEU A 399 8.25 -1.59 -24.40
C LEU A 399 9.50 -2.48 -24.30
N ILE A 400 9.94 -2.74 -23.10
CA ILE A 400 11.03 -3.69 -22.86
C ILE A 400 10.45 -5.10 -22.94
N GLU A 401 10.85 -5.85 -23.97
CA GLU A 401 10.52 -7.25 -24.08
C GLU A 401 11.32 -8.04 -23.03
N VAL A 402 10.61 -8.70 -22.13
CA VAL A 402 11.20 -9.55 -21.11
C VAL A 402 10.69 -10.97 -21.35
N PRO A 403 11.59 -11.94 -21.56
CA PRO A 403 11.19 -13.33 -21.78
C PRO A 403 10.26 -13.81 -20.67
N ALA A 404 9.19 -14.51 -21.08
CA ALA A 404 8.32 -15.18 -20.14
C ALA A 404 9.11 -16.32 -19.49
N GLU A 405 9.19 -16.31 -18.18
CA GLU A 405 9.76 -17.38 -17.39
C GLU A 405 8.69 -17.93 -16.45
N SER A 406 8.37 -19.20 -16.60
CA SER A 406 7.41 -19.86 -15.73
C SER A 406 8.05 -20.21 -14.38
N TRP A 407 7.20 -20.42 -13.38
CA TRP A 407 7.64 -20.94 -12.09
C TRP A 407 8.44 -22.23 -12.24
N GLU A 408 7.97 -23.17 -13.07
CA GLU A 408 8.63 -24.46 -13.29
C GLU A 408 10.02 -24.31 -13.92
N THR A 409 10.16 -23.36 -14.87
CA THR A 409 11.47 -23.07 -15.48
C THR A 409 12.44 -22.47 -14.46
N TYR A 410 11.96 -21.47 -13.69
CA TYR A 410 12.78 -20.84 -12.64
C TYR A 410 13.19 -21.85 -11.57
N LYS A 411 12.23 -22.67 -11.11
CA LYS A 411 12.45 -23.71 -10.12
C LYS A 411 13.52 -24.70 -10.57
N ALA A 412 13.42 -25.20 -11.81
CA ALA A 412 14.39 -26.17 -12.36
C ALA A 412 15.81 -25.59 -12.50
N ALA A 413 15.95 -24.26 -12.68
CA ALA A 413 17.24 -23.61 -12.80
C ALA A 413 17.90 -23.28 -11.44
N ASN A 414 17.14 -23.28 -10.34
CA ASN A 414 17.58 -22.83 -9.01
C ASN A 414 17.47 -23.90 -7.90
N GLN A 415 17.07 -25.14 -8.22
CA GLN A 415 17.16 -26.33 -7.38
C GLN A 415 18.46 -27.08 -7.62
#